data_0748dca0f9eb04d94750614bdb3e73db
#
_entry.id   0748dca0f9eb04d94750614bdb3e73db
#
_cell.length_a   1.000
_cell.length_b   1.000
_cell.length_c   1.000
_cell.angle_alpha   90.00
_cell.angle_beta   90.00
_cell.angle_gamma   90.00
#
_symmetry.space_group_name_H-M   'P 1'
#
loop_
_entity.id
_entity.type
_entity.pdbx_description
1 polymer ?
#
loop_
_entity_poly.entity_id
_entity_poly.type
_entity_poly.pdbx_seq_one_letter_code
_entity_poly.pdbx_strand_id
1 'polypeptide(L)'
;MNFLKKMSIASKIFLIPGIAAISFVIYLLITVYTALNNGATLEKVQQVQFPALQQSASTLVDMQKVRDTLSSAVTTGDQDTLIMAQNLAKEVKAGLNQIESISPEFRTEIAKISAGFDDYFKVAFDVSQSMVDGTADFSRLGELSSQMNSSYDDAIAAMSTFRDAQQAAFEEAFENTDRANTSLISTGVILAIVVTILLFATAVPIVRGIKQSIDDVVRSLKDIAQENGDLTVRIETKSEDEIGELVYWFNQFMDKLQGVVRDVVEASLPLSNLAQNLRGVTEETQRTINVQQQSATNAKSAVDTMSGSVDGVAHSAAQAASDANEATSAASEGRQIVQQTVTSIQQLAENVRETADVIARLESDSNKV
;
A
#
# COMPACT_ATOMS: atom_id res chain seq x y z
N MET A 1 11.37 32.18 -16.03
CA MET A 1 12.79 31.78 -16.04
C MET A 1 13.75 32.78 -15.39
N ASN A 2 13.30 33.98 -15.01
CA ASN A 2 14.16 34.98 -14.36
C ASN A 2 14.48 34.69 -12.87
N PHE A 3 13.65 33.92 -12.20
CA PHE A 3 13.85 33.59 -10.77
C PHE A 3 15.11 32.73 -10.55
N LEU A 4 15.32 31.72 -11.40
CA LEU A 4 16.49 30.84 -11.30
C LEU A 4 17.85 31.58 -11.56
N LYS A 5 17.85 32.69 -12.25
CA LYS A 5 19.09 33.46 -12.53
C LYS A 5 19.64 34.17 -11.31
N LYS A 6 18.77 34.49 -10.34
CA LYS A 6 19.12 35.21 -9.09
C LYS A 6 19.41 34.32 -7.92
N MET A 7 19.14 33.02 -8.06
CA MET A 7 19.38 32.05 -6.98
C MET A 7 20.86 31.69 -6.94
N SER A 8 21.38 31.52 -5.74
CA SER A 8 22.71 30.96 -5.52
C SER A 8 22.84 29.56 -6.13
N ILE A 9 24.04 29.19 -6.54
CA ILE A 9 24.35 27.85 -7.05
C ILE A 9 23.93 26.78 -6.03
N ALA A 10 24.22 27.02 -4.75
CA ALA A 10 23.82 26.16 -3.66
C ALA A 10 22.29 25.98 -3.63
N SER A 11 21.51 27.06 -3.69
CA SER A 11 20.05 27.00 -3.69
C SER A 11 19.49 26.27 -4.92
N LYS A 12 20.11 26.47 -6.10
CA LYS A 12 19.75 25.73 -7.32
C LYS A 12 19.96 24.23 -7.17
N ILE A 13 21.09 23.83 -6.57
CA ILE A 13 21.43 22.43 -6.32
C ILE A 13 20.49 21.81 -5.28
N PHE A 14 20.22 22.53 -4.18
CA PHE A 14 19.31 22.06 -3.13
C PHE A 14 17.85 21.99 -3.56
N LEU A 15 17.45 22.70 -4.61
CA LEU A 15 16.11 22.63 -5.14
C LEU A 15 15.76 21.23 -5.66
N ILE A 16 16.74 20.52 -6.24
CA ILE A 16 16.56 19.17 -6.78
C ILE A 16 16.24 18.16 -5.66
N PRO A 17 17.10 17.98 -4.63
CA PRO A 17 16.76 17.09 -3.51
C PRO A 17 15.56 17.58 -2.70
N GLY A 18 15.30 18.89 -2.66
CA GLY A 18 14.10 19.45 -2.02
C GLY A 18 12.81 19.00 -2.69
N ILE A 19 12.73 19.04 -4.00
CA ILE A 19 11.58 18.52 -4.78
C ILE A 19 11.43 17.02 -4.54
N ALA A 20 12.52 16.26 -4.58
CA ALA A 20 12.50 14.82 -4.34
C ALA A 20 12.02 14.49 -2.93
N ALA A 21 12.51 15.20 -1.92
CA ALA A 21 12.13 15.01 -0.52
C ALA A 21 10.65 15.32 -0.28
N ILE A 22 10.15 16.44 -0.80
CA ILE A 22 8.73 16.80 -0.67
C ILE A 22 7.84 15.75 -1.34
N SER A 23 8.20 15.33 -2.55
CA SER A 23 7.45 14.30 -3.27
C SER A 23 7.45 12.96 -2.54
N PHE A 24 8.59 12.60 -1.94
CA PHE A 24 8.71 11.39 -1.13
C PHE A 24 7.84 11.46 0.13
N VAL A 25 7.83 12.61 0.83
CA VAL A 25 6.99 12.80 2.01
C VAL A 25 5.49 12.70 1.64
N ILE A 26 5.09 13.32 0.53
CA ILE A 26 3.70 13.21 0.06
C ILE A 26 3.34 11.74 -0.22
N TYR A 27 4.19 11.02 -0.94
CA TYR A 27 3.96 9.61 -1.23
C TYR A 27 3.90 8.76 0.05
N LEU A 28 4.79 9.03 1.00
CA LEU A 28 4.82 8.34 2.29
C LEU A 28 3.53 8.58 3.08
N LEU A 29 3.03 9.81 3.12
CA LEU A 29 1.78 10.14 3.78
C LEU A 29 0.59 9.39 3.16
N ILE A 30 0.52 9.35 1.81
CA ILE A 30 -0.52 8.59 1.10
C ILE A 30 -0.41 7.10 1.44
N THR A 31 0.81 6.55 1.41
CA THR A 31 1.06 5.13 1.72
C THR A 31 0.66 4.76 3.14
N VAL A 32 1.06 5.57 4.12
CA VAL A 32 0.71 5.36 5.54
C VAL A 32 -0.81 5.45 5.73
N TYR A 33 -1.44 6.46 5.16
CA TYR A 33 -2.90 6.60 5.23
C TYR A 33 -3.63 5.38 4.66
N THR A 34 -3.23 4.93 3.47
CA THR A 34 -3.83 3.74 2.84
C THR A 34 -3.56 2.47 3.65
N ALA A 35 -2.34 2.31 4.16
CA ALA A 35 -1.98 1.14 4.99
C ALA A 35 -2.78 1.08 6.29
N LEU A 36 -2.98 2.21 6.97
CA LEU A 36 -3.79 2.28 8.19
C LEU A 36 -5.26 1.96 7.91
N ASN A 37 -5.79 2.49 6.82
CA ASN A 37 -7.17 2.24 6.43
C ASN A 37 -7.41 0.78 6.03
N ASN A 38 -6.49 0.20 5.24
CA ASN A 38 -6.53 -1.22 4.90
C ASN A 38 -6.38 -2.10 6.15
N GLY A 39 -5.50 -1.71 7.08
CA GLY A 39 -5.33 -2.40 8.35
C GLY A 39 -6.64 -2.49 9.15
N ALA A 40 -7.34 -1.37 9.30
CA ALA A 40 -8.64 -1.32 9.99
C ALA A 40 -9.71 -2.17 9.27
N THR A 41 -9.72 -2.15 7.96
CA THR A 41 -10.65 -2.99 7.16
C THR A 41 -10.37 -4.47 7.39
N LEU A 42 -9.10 -4.88 7.31
CA LEU A 42 -8.70 -6.27 7.53
C LEU A 42 -8.95 -6.73 8.97
N GLU A 43 -8.78 -5.85 9.95
CA GLU A 43 -9.12 -6.13 11.34
C GLU A 43 -10.62 -6.40 11.51
N LYS A 44 -11.49 -5.58 10.88
CA LYS A 44 -12.94 -5.82 10.88
C LYS A 44 -13.29 -7.15 10.19
N VAL A 45 -12.61 -7.48 9.11
CA VAL A 45 -12.76 -8.79 8.45
C VAL A 45 -12.42 -9.93 9.38
N GLN A 46 -11.26 -9.84 10.03
CA GLN A 46 -10.73 -10.91 10.88
C GLN A 46 -11.52 -11.09 12.18
N GLN A 47 -11.94 -10.01 12.80
CA GLN A 47 -12.59 -10.05 14.12
C GLN A 47 -14.10 -10.14 14.05
N VAL A 48 -14.72 -9.69 12.96
CA VAL A 48 -16.17 -9.60 12.86
C VAL A 48 -16.72 -10.43 11.70
N GLN A 49 -16.34 -10.11 10.47
CA GLN A 49 -16.99 -10.67 9.28
C GLN A 49 -16.70 -12.16 9.10
N PHE A 50 -15.43 -12.56 9.21
CA PHE A 50 -15.05 -13.96 9.02
C PHE A 50 -15.60 -14.88 10.13
N PRO A 51 -15.50 -14.54 11.43
CA PRO A 51 -16.14 -15.33 12.49
C PRO A 51 -17.66 -15.39 12.35
N ALA A 52 -18.31 -14.27 11.99
CA ALA A 52 -19.75 -14.25 11.78
C ALA A 52 -20.16 -15.14 10.60
N LEU A 53 -19.44 -15.08 9.48
CA LEU A 53 -19.67 -15.93 8.31
C LEU A 53 -19.51 -17.42 8.67
N GLN A 54 -18.41 -17.77 9.34
CA GLN A 54 -18.13 -19.15 9.73
C GLN A 54 -19.20 -19.68 10.70
N GLN A 55 -19.52 -18.90 11.73
CA GLN A 55 -20.52 -19.32 12.73
C GLN A 55 -21.92 -19.39 12.13
N SER A 56 -22.28 -18.43 11.23
CA SER A 56 -23.57 -18.47 10.56
C SER A 56 -23.73 -19.68 9.65
N ALA A 57 -22.68 -20.04 8.91
CA ALA A 57 -22.69 -21.26 8.09
C ALA A 57 -22.84 -22.52 8.93
N SER A 58 -22.14 -22.63 10.07
CA SER A 58 -22.29 -23.75 11.01
C SER A 58 -23.70 -23.81 11.59
N THR A 59 -24.20 -22.69 12.08
CA THR A 59 -25.54 -22.60 12.69
C THR A 59 -26.64 -22.95 11.68
N LEU A 60 -26.49 -22.54 10.41
CA LEU A 60 -27.42 -22.92 9.34
C LEU A 60 -27.48 -24.44 9.15
N VAL A 61 -26.33 -25.10 9.15
CA VAL A 61 -26.24 -26.58 9.07
C VAL A 61 -26.90 -27.22 10.30
N ASP A 62 -26.69 -26.66 11.48
CA ASP A 62 -27.27 -27.21 12.70
C ASP A 62 -28.80 -27.00 12.74
N MET A 63 -29.34 -25.90 12.23
CA MET A 63 -30.76 -25.72 12.03
C MET A 63 -31.36 -26.79 11.11
N GLN A 64 -30.66 -27.13 10.03
CA GLN A 64 -31.08 -28.20 9.12
C GLN A 64 -31.05 -29.57 9.82
N LYS A 65 -29.98 -29.86 10.57
CA LYS A 65 -29.87 -31.10 11.36
C LYS A 65 -31.01 -31.23 12.37
N VAL A 66 -31.43 -30.13 13.02
CA VAL A 66 -32.57 -30.15 13.94
C VAL A 66 -33.82 -30.68 13.25
N ARG A 67 -34.13 -30.11 12.07
CA ARG A 67 -35.27 -30.57 11.28
C ARG A 67 -35.18 -32.03 10.88
N ASP A 68 -34.01 -32.42 10.36
CA ASP A 68 -33.81 -33.78 9.87
C ASP A 68 -33.86 -34.81 11.02
N THR A 69 -33.35 -34.44 12.21
CA THR A 69 -33.38 -35.24 13.40
C THR A 69 -34.83 -35.38 13.95
N LEU A 70 -35.61 -34.27 13.96
CA LEU A 70 -37.04 -34.34 14.33
C LEU A 70 -37.82 -35.25 13.37
N SER A 71 -37.58 -35.12 12.07
CA SER A 71 -38.21 -35.98 11.06
C SER A 71 -37.80 -37.46 11.25
N SER A 72 -36.54 -37.72 11.55
CA SER A 72 -36.05 -39.06 11.86
C SER A 72 -36.73 -39.62 13.09
N ALA A 73 -36.86 -38.86 14.19
CA ALA A 73 -37.51 -39.26 15.42
C ALA A 73 -38.95 -39.69 15.17
N VAL A 74 -39.69 -38.90 14.39
CA VAL A 74 -41.09 -39.24 14.00
C VAL A 74 -41.12 -40.53 13.18
N THR A 75 -40.18 -40.70 12.25
CA THR A 75 -40.16 -41.86 11.35
C THR A 75 -39.79 -43.17 12.10
N THR A 76 -38.86 -43.06 13.05
CA THR A 76 -38.41 -44.23 13.84
C THR A 76 -39.22 -44.47 15.08
N GLY A 77 -40.01 -43.51 15.55
CA GLY A 77 -40.72 -43.57 16.84
C GLY A 77 -39.78 -43.53 18.03
N ASP A 78 -38.56 -42.98 17.88
CA ASP A 78 -37.47 -43.07 18.85
C ASP A 78 -37.38 -41.80 19.71
N GLN A 79 -37.55 -41.99 21.03
CA GLN A 79 -37.48 -40.92 22.01
C GLN A 79 -36.03 -40.36 22.18
N ASP A 80 -35.01 -41.21 22.04
CA ASP A 80 -33.63 -40.76 22.18
C ASP A 80 -33.25 -39.80 21.03
N THR A 81 -33.82 -40.02 19.84
CA THR A 81 -33.62 -39.11 18.68
C THR A 81 -34.33 -37.78 18.92
N LEU A 82 -35.43 -37.71 19.64
CA LEU A 82 -36.03 -36.43 20.06
C LEU A 82 -35.13 -35.66 21.04
N ILE A 83 -34.50 -36.34 21.97
CA ILE A 83 -33.54 -35.75 22.91
C ILE A 83 -32.34 -35.20 22.14
N MET A 84 -31.86 -35.91 21.11
CA MET A 84 -30.82 -35.42 20.22
C MET A 84 -31.25 -34.13 19.51
N ALA A 85 -32.45 -34.07 18.96
CA ALA A 85 -32.96 -32.88 18.33
C ALA A 85 -33.02 -31.67 19.30
N GLN A 86 -33.42 -31.91 20.55
CA GLN A 86 -33.44 -30.88 21.59
C GLN A 86 -32.03 -30.37 21.92
N ASN A 87 -31.03 -31.25 21.95
CA ASN A 87 -29.64 -30.85 22.17
C ASN A 87 -29.08 -30.07 20.98
N LEU A 88 -29.37 -30.50 19.76
CA LEU A 88 -29.02 -29.74 18.55
C LEU A 88 -29.67 -28.36 18.53
N ALA A 89 -30.94 -28.22 18.96
CA ALA A 89 -31.59 -26.92 19.09
C ALA A 89 -30.89 -26.01 20.11
N LYS A 90 -30.35 -26.55 21.19
CA LYS A 90 -29.51 -25.77 22.11
C LYS A 90 -28.20 -25.34 21.47
N GLU A 91 -27.61 -26.18 20.62
CA GLU A 91 -26.41 -25.82 19.84
C GLU A 91 -26.69 -24.69 18.84
N VAL A 92 -27.84 -24.72 18.15
CA VAL A 92 -28.31 -23.62 17.31
C VAL A 92 -28.40 -22.32 18.11
N LYS A 93 -29.05 -22.34 19.28
CA LYS A 93 -29.15 -21.15 20.14
C LYS A 93 -27.80 -20.66 20.62
N ALA A 94 -26.90 -21.57 20.98
CA ALA A 94 -25.55 -21.21 21.35
C ALA A 94 -24.79 -20.58 20.18
N GLY A 95 -24.97 -21.09 18.97
CA GLY A 95 -24.41 -20.52 17.75
C GLY A 95 -24.93 -19.13 17.45
N LEU A 96 -26.26 -18.92 17.59
CA LEU A 96 -26.87 -17.59 17.42
C LEU A 96 -26.36 -16.59 18.47
N ASN A 97 -26.27 -16.97 19.72
CA ASN A 97 -25.72 -16.14 20.79
C ASN A 97 -24.24 -15.80 20.54
N GLN A 98 -23.48 -16.76 20.01
CA GLN A 98 -22.09 -16.52 19.64
C GLN A 98 -21.98 -15.48 18.52
N ILE A 99 -22.82 -15.55 17.47
CA ILE A 99 -22.87 -14.54 16.42
C ILE A 99 -23.23 -13.17 17.00
N GLU A 100 -24.23 -13.09 17.87
CA GLU A 100 -24.62 -11.84 18.53
C GLU A 100 -23.45 -11.22 19.33
N SER A 101 -22.62 -12.08 19.96
CA SER A 101 -21.47 -11.64 20.75
C SER A 101 -20.30 -11.10 19.92
N ILE A 102 -20.23 -11.45 18.63
CA ILE A 102 -19.18 -10.99 17.71
C ILE A 102 -19.28 -9.49 17.48
N SER A 103 -20.49 -8.99 17.23
CA SER A 103 -20.71 -7.56 17.05
C SER A 103 -22.11 -7.13 17.53
N PRO A 104 -22.22 -5.99 18.26
CA PRO A 104 -23.50 -5.41 18.63
C PRO A 104 -24.42 -5.09 17.44
N GLU A 105 -23.85 -4.90 16.25
CA GLU A 105 -24.58 -4.64 15.00
C GLU A 105 -25.52 -5.80 14.65
N PHE A 106 -25.16 -7.04 15.01
CA PHE A 106 -25.92 -8.25 14.65
C PHE A 106 -27.12 -8.52 15.57
N ARG A 107 -27.19 -7.85 16.72
CA ARG A 107 -28.17 -8.13 17.77
C ARG A 107 -29.61 -8.16 17.24
N THR A 108 -30.01 -7.14 16.50
CA THR A 108 -31.40 -7.02 16.02
C THR A 108 -31.75 -8.13 15.03
N GLU A 109 -30.84 -8.45 14.14
CA GLU A 109 -31.05 -9.45 13.10
C GLU A 109 -31.01 -10.87 13.67
N ILE A 110 -30.04 -11.16 14.52
CA ILE A 110 -29.92 -12.45 15.20
C ILE A 110 -31.10 -12.69 16.16
N ALA A 111 -31.56 -11.68 16.89
CA ALA A 111 -32.75 -11.81 17.72
C ALA A 111 -34.00 -12.21 16.91
N LYS A 112 -34.15 -11.64 15.70
CA LYS A 112 -35.24 -12.01 14.79
C LYS A 112 -35.12 -13.46 14.29
N ILE A 113 -33.88 -13.89 13.92
CA ILE A 113 -33.63 -15.25 13.49
C ILE A 113 -33.88 -16.23 14.64
N SER A 114 -33.40 -15.89 15.85
CA SER A 114 -33.62 -16.69 17.05
C SER A 114 -35.09 -16.87 17.38
N ALA A 115 -35.89 -15.80 17.30
CA ALA A 115 -37.32 -15.88 17.53
C ALA A 115 -38.01 -16.77 16.48
N GLY A 116 -37.65 -16.61 15.20
CA GLY A 116 -38.22 -17.47 14.13
C GLY A 116 -37.85 -18.95 14.30
N PHE A 117 -36.58 -19.22 14.71
CA PHE A 117 -36.18 -20.60 15.02
C PHE A 117 -36.87 -21.16 16.26
N ASP A 118 -37.09 -20.34 17.29
CA ASP A 118 -37.83 -20.75 18.49
C ASP A 118 -39.29 -21.07 18.18
N ASP A 119 -39.92 -20.24 17.35
CA ASP A 119 -41.32 -20.48 16.90
C ASP A 119 -41.42 -21.80 16.10
N TYR A 120 -40.44 -22.01 15.18
CA TYR A 120 -40.35 -23.26 14.45
C TYR A 120 -40.15 -24.45 15.39
N PHE A 121 -39.05 -24.40 16.23
CA PHE A 121 -38.67 -25.54 17.05
C PHE A 121 -39.73 -25.92 18.04
N LYS A 122 -40.42 -24.97 18.65
CA LYS A 122 -41.53 -25.23 19.57
C LYS A 122 -42.62 -26.06 18.91
N VAL A 123 -43.12 -25.63 17.76
CA VAL A 123 -44.17 -26.35 17.06
C VAL A 123 -43.67 -27.69 16.54
N ALA A 124 -42.47 -27.73 15.94
CA ALA A 124 -41.90 -28.93 15.37
C ALA A 124 -41.59 -30.00 16.44
N PHE A 125 -41.12 -29.59 17.61
CA PHE A 125 -40.85 -30.50 18.72
C PHE A 125 -42.14 -31.05 19.32
N ASP A 126 -43.13 -30.18 19.58
CA ASP A 126 -44.43 -30.62 20.14
C ASP A 126 -45.15 -31.59 19.19
N VAL A 127 -45.09 -31.32 17.88
CA VAL A 127 -45.67 -32.23 16.87
C VAL A 127 -44.90 -33.56 16.85
N SER A 128 -43.55 -33.50 16.80
CA SER A 128 -42.75 -34.70 16.77
C SER A 128 -42.91 -35.57 18.04
N GLN A 129 -42.93 -34.91 19.20
CA GLN A 129 -43.18 -35.57 20.49
C GLN A 129 -44.52 -36.28 20.48
N SER A 130 -45.60 -35.58 20.08
CA SER A 130 -46.95 -36.19 20.05
C SER A 130 -47.04 -37.38 19.07
N MET A 131 -46.30 -37.30 17.97
CA MET A 131 -46.21 -38.39 16.99
C MET A 131 -45.49 -39.63 17.56
N VAL A 132 -44.33 -39.39 18.21
CA VAL A 132 -43.57 -40.45 18.85
C VAL A 132 -44.36 -41.07 20.00
N ASP A 133 -45.05 -40.26 20.79
CA ASP A 133 -45.90 -40.74 21.92
C ASP A 133 -47.23 -41.37 21.48
N GLY A 134 -47.57 -41.32 20.19
CA GLY A 134 -48.81 -41.85 19.63
C GLY A 134 -50.05 -41.07 20.06
N THR A 135 -49.87 -39.81 20.49
CA THR A 135 -50.97 -38.91 20.99
C THR A 135 -51.30 -37.81 19.99
N ALA A 136 -50.81 -37.90 18.77
CA ALA A 136 -50.96 -36.86 17.74
C ALA A 136 -52.41 -36.66 17.30
N ASP A 137 -52.86 -35.41 17.30
CA ASP A 137 -54.13 -34.99 16.72
C ASP A 137 -53.99 -34.78 15.21
N PHE A 138 -54.36 -35.78 14.44
CA PHE A 138 -54.24 -35.76 12.98
C PHE A 138 -55.14 -34.68 12.32
N SER A 139 -56.20 -34.20 13.02
CA SER A 139 -57.06 -33.15 12.46
C SER A 139 -56.39 -31.81 12.36
N ARG A 140 -55.40 -31.52 13.20
CA ARG A 140 -54.63 -30.28 13.23
C ARG A 140 -53.28 -30.38 12.55
N LEU A 141 -52.86 -31.60 12.18
CA LEU A 141 -51.50 -31.86 11.67
C LEU A 141 -51.19 -31.08 10.39
N GLY A 142 -52.19 -30.90 9.52
CA GLY A 142 -52.00 -30.12 8.29
C GLY A 142 -51.70 -28.63 8.55
N GLU A 143 -52.42 -28.02 9.50
CA GLU A 143 -52.20 -26.63 9.90
C GLU A 143 -50.84 -26.45 10.59
N LEU A 144 -50.54 -27.32 11.56
CA LEU A 144 -49.27 -27.29 12.30
C LEU A 144 -48.07 -27.56 11.39
N SER A 145 -48.20 -28.48 10.44
CA SER A 145 -47.17 -28.73 9.44
C SER A 145 -46.91 -27.52 8.54
N SER A 146 -47.97 -26.85 8.11
CA SER A 146 -47.83 -25.61 7.32
C SER A 146 -47.18 -24.49 8.12
N GLN A 147 -47.58 -24.29 9.38
CA GLN A 147 -46.94 -23.31 10.27
C GLN A 147 -45.51 -23.65 10.54
N MET A 148 -45.16 -24.90 10.85
CA MET A 148 -43.81 -25.38 11.08
C MET A 148 -42.91 -25.14 9.85
N ASN A 149 -43.39 -25.51 8.65
CA ASN A 149 -42.61 -25.32 7.43
C ASN A 149 -42.42 -23.83 7.14
N SER A 150 -43.44 -23.00 7.28
CA SER A 150 -43.30 -21.55 7.07
C SER A 150 -42.30 -20.93 8.04
N SER A 151 -42.39 -21.23 9.36
CA SER A 151 -41.45 -20.70 10.35
C SER A 151 -40.06 -21.21 10.13
N TYR A 152 -39.89 -22.46 9.70
CA TYR A 152 -38.59 -23.01 9.33
C TYR A 152 -37.99 -22.30 8.13
N ASP A 153 -38.77 -22.17 7.04
CA ASP A 153 -38.31 -21.54 5.80
C ASP A 153 -37.95 -20.07 6.05
N ASP A 154 -38.73 -19.35 6.84
CA ASP A 154 -38.46 -17.97 7.23
C ASP A 154 -37.18 -17.85 8.06
N ALA A 155 -36.97 -18.76 9.04
CA ALA A 155 -35.76 -18.77 9.87
C ALA A 155 -34.51 -19.12 9.04
N ILE A 156 -34.60 -20.13 8.19
CA ILE A 156 -33.50 -20.54 7.28
C ILE A 156 -33.18 -19.45 6.27
N ALA A 157 -34.23 -18.84 5.67
CA ALA A 157 -34.03 -17.75 4.72
C ALA A 157 -33.38 -16.54 5.38
N ALA A 158 -33.84 -16.16 6.58
CA ALA A 158 -33.21 -15.08 7.34
C ALA A 158 -31.76 -15.36 7.69
N MET A 159 -31.46 -16.59 8.15
CA MET A 159 -30.10 -17.00 8.47
C MET A 159 -29.19 -17.07 7.24
N SER A 160 -29.73 -17.58 6.12
CA SER A 160 -29.01 -17.58 4.84
C SER A 160 -28.72 -16.16 4.35
N THR A 161 -29.70 -15.27 4.45
CA THR A 161 -29.54 -13.86 4.09
C THR A 161 -28.47 -13.20 4.95
N PHE A 162 -28.46 -13.45 6.25
CA PHE A 162 -27.41 -12.97 7.15
C PHE A 162 -26.03 -13.48 6.74
N ARG A 163 -25.90 -14.80 6.51
CA ARG A 163 -24.65 -15.41 6.05
C ARG A 163 -24.17 -14.79 4.74
N ASP A 164 -25.08 -14.66 3.76
CA ASP A 164 -24.75 -14.13 2.44
C ASP A 164 -24.33 -12.65 2.52
N ALA A 165 -24.96 -11.90 3.43
CA ALA A 165 -24.55 -10.52 3.71
C ALA A 165 -23.14 -10.45 4.32
N GLN A 166 -22.79 -11.38 5.24
CA GLN A 166 -21.44 -11.44 5.79
C GLN A 166 -20.42 -11.87 4.74
N GLN A 167 -20.79 -12.80 3.87
CA GLN A 167 -19.93 -13.20 2.75
C GLN A 167 -19.70 -12.03 1.79
N ALA A 168 -20.74 -11.32 1.40
CA ALA A 168 -20.61 -10.16 0.53
C ALA A 168 -19.75 -9.06 1.16
N ALA A 169 -19.93 -8.79 2.46
CA ALA A 169 -19.12 -7.82 3.17
C ALA A 169 -17.63 -8.24 3.26
N PHE A 170 -17.38 -9.55 3.43
CA PHE A 170 -16.04 -10.12 3.40
C PHE A 170 -15.38 -9.95 2.01
N GLU A 171 -16.08 -10.31 0.95
CA GLU A 171 -15.60 -10.17 -0.43
C GLU A 171 -15.36 -8.70 -0.80
N GLU A 172 -16.29 -7.81 -0.44
CA GLU A 172 -16.17 -6.37 -0.68
C GLU A 172 -14.94 -5.77 0.02
N ALA A 173 -14.67 -6.18 1.26
CA ALA A 173 -13.50 -5.71 2.00
C ALA A 173 -12.19 -6.11 1.32
N PHE A 174 -12.11 -7.34 0.81
CA PHE A 174 -10.94 -7.80 0.03
C PHE A 174 -10.81 -7.06 -1.29
N GLU A 175 -11.90 -6.88 -2.04
CA GLU A 175 -11.89 -6.12 -3.29
C GLU A 175 -11.45 -4.67 -3.07
N ASN A 176 -11.98 -4.02 -2.04
CA ASN A 176 -11.60 -2.66 -1.70
C ASN A 176 -10.13 -2.54 -1.29
N THR A 177 -9.61 -3.52 -0.56
CA THR A 177 -8.18 -3.59 -0.21
C THR A 177 -7.30 -3.80 -1.44
N ASP A 178 -7.71 -4.68 -2.35
CA ASP A 178 -6.99 -4.94 -3.61
C ASP A 178 -6.99 -3.71 -4.53
N ARG A 179 -8.15 -3.06 -4.67
CA ARG A 179 -8.29 -1.79 -5.42
C ARG A 179 -7.43 -0.69 -4.80
N ALA A 180 -7.43 -0.56 -3.48
CA ALA A 180 -6.60 0.42 -2.79
C ALA A 180 -5.11 0.17 -3.02
N ASN A 181 -4.66 -1.08 -2.95
CA ASN A 181 -3.28 -1.47 -3.22
C ASN A 181 -2.89 -1.23 -4.68
N THR A 182 -3.74 -1.60 -5.62
CA THR A 182 -3.53 -1.36 -7.05
C THR A 182 -3.47 0.14 -7.36
N SER A 183 -4.36 0.92 -6.76
CA SER A 183 -4.36 2.39 -6.87
C SER A 183 -3.09 3.00 -6.28
N LEU A 184 -2.62 2.49 -5.15
CA LEU A 184 -1.39 2.92 -4.51
C LEU A 184 -0.17 2.66 -5.39
N ILE A 185 -0.08 1.47 -5.98
CA ILE A 185 1.01 1.10 -6.89
C ILE A 185 0.99 1.99 -8.13
N SER A 186 -0.17 2.14 -8.76
CA SER A 186 -0.30 2.97 -9.98
C SER A 186 0.01 4.44 -9.70
N THR A 187 -0.49 4.98 -8.60
CA THR A 187 -0.19 6.35 -8.15
C THR A 187 1.30 6.51 -7.87
N GLY A 188 1.93 5.52 -7.22
CA GLY A 188 3.37 5.52 -6.96
C GLY A 188 4.19 5.52 -8.25
N VAL A 189 3.83 4.70 -9.22
CA VAL A 189 4.50 4.65 -10.54
C VAL A 189 4.35 5.97 -11.28
N ILE A 190 3.13 6.51 -11.34
CA ILE A 190 2.87 7.80 -12.00
C ILE A 190 3.67 8.91 -11.32
N LEU A 191 3.62 8.97 -9.98
CA LEU A 191 4.37 9.97 -9.22
C LEU A 191 5.87 9.84 -9.46
N ALA A 192 6.42 8.62 -9.46
CA ALA A 192 7.83 8.38 -9.73
C ALA A 192 8.25 8.88 -11.13
N ILE A 193 7.43 8.62 -12.15
CA ILE A 193 7.66 9.11 -13.51
C ILE A 193 7.62 10.65 -13.56
N VAL A 194 6.58 11.25 -12.98
CA VAL A 194 6.40 12.71 -12.96
C VAL A 194 7.57 13.38 -12.22
N VAL A 195 7.93 12.86 -11.04
CA VAL A 195 9.06 13.38 -10.26
C VAL A 195 10.36 13.23 -11.02
N THR A 196 10.59 12.09 -11.66
CA THR A 196 11.78 11.85 -12.47
C THR A 196 11.89 12.87 -13.61
N ILE A 197 10.80 13.08 -14.37
CA ILE A 197 10.75 14.06 -15.44
C ILE A 197 11.02 15.47 -14.89
N LEU A 198 10.42 15.83 -13.77
CA LEU A 198 10.56 17.14 -13.14
C LEU A 198 11.98 17.38 -12.63
N LEU A 199 12.61 16.33 -12.07
CA LEU A 199 14.02 16.38 -11.65
C LEU A 199 14.95 16.56 -12.85
N PHE A 200 14.74 15.85 -13.95
CA PHE A 200 15.54 16.04 -15.16
C PHE A 200 15.28 17.40 -15.82
N ALA A 201 14.03 17.83 -15.86
CA ALA A 201 13.66 19.14 -16.41
C ALA A 201 14.28 20.30 -15.64
N THR A 202 14.50 20.15 -14.33
CA THR A 202 15.16 21.16 -13.50
C THR A 202 16.67 21.00 -13.49
N ALA A 203 17.18 19.77 -13.37
CA ALA A 203 18.62 19.50 -13.26
C ALA A 203 19.39 19.83 -14.55
N VAL A 204 18.85 19.47 -15.73
CA VAL A 204 19.55 19.67 -17.00
C VAL A 204 19.82 21.14 -17.30
N PRO A 205 18.86 22.06 -17.18
CA PRO A 205 19.12 23.50 -17.39
C PRO A 205 20.11 24.07 -16.36
N ILE A 206 20.00 23.64 -15.09
CA ILE A 206 20.92 24.10 -14.03
C ILE A 206 22.35 23.67 -14.33
N VAL A 207 22.55 22.37 -14.60
CA VAL A 207 23.88 21.81 -14.90
C VAL A 207 24.45 22.45 -16.16
N ARG A 208 23.64 22.59 -17.23
CA ARG A 208 24.09 23.26 -18.47
C ARG A 208 24.42 24.72 -18.23
N GLY A 209 23.63 25.44 -17.47
CA GLY A 209 23.87 26.85 -17.16
C GLY A 209 25.16 27.06 -16.37
N ILE A 210 25.37 26.24 -15.32
CA ILE A 210 26.60 26.29 -14.51
C ILE A 210 27.81 25.92 -15.37
N LYS A 211 27.71 24.82 -16.13
CA LYS A 211 28.78 24.37 -17.01
C LYS A 211 29.15 25.45 -18.04
N GLN A 212 28.16 26.04 -18.72
CA GLN A 212 28.40 27.05 -19.72
C GLN A 212 29.07 28.30 -19.13
N SER A 213 28.59 28.74 -17.96
CA SER A 213 29.18 29.88 -17.26
C SER A 213 30.63 29.61 -16.85
N ILE A 214 30.92 28.39 -16.37
CA ILE A 214 32.29 27.96 -16.02
C ILE A 214 33.16 27.85 -17.29
N ASP A 215 32.62 27.25 -18.37
CA ASP A 215 33.36 27.10 -19.63
C ASP A 215 33.70 28.47 -20.24
N ASP A 216 32.81 29.46 -20.12
CA ASP A 216 33.01 30.83 -20.60
C ASP A 216 34.14 31.50 -19.78
N VAL A 217 34.11 31.35 -18.46
CA VAL A 217 35.21 31.86 -17.59
C VAL A 217 36.54 31.18 -17.92
N VAL A 218 36.55 29.84 -18.04
CA VAL A 218 37.76 29.05 -18.38
C VAL A 218 38.28 29.47 -19.77
N ARG A 219 37.41 29.68 -20.75
CA ARG A 219 37.79 30.09 -22.08
C ARG A 219 38.42 31.49 -22.06
N SER A 220 37.80 32.47 -21.42
CA SER A 220 38.34 33.79 -21.27
C SER A 220 39.67 33.83 -20.53
N LEU A 221 39.82 33.01 -19.47
CA LEU A 221 41.09 32.81 -18.77
C LEU A 221 42.16 32.23 -19.70
N LYS A 222 41.77 31.26 -20.53
CA LYS A 222 42.68 30.64 -21.50
C LYS A 222 43.13 31.61 -22.58
N ASP A 223 42.18 32.43 -23.08
CA ASP A 223 42.47 33.44 -24.09
C ASP A 223 43.43 34.50 -23.52
N ILE A 224 43.19 34.97 -22.29
CA ILE A 224 44.13 35.84 -21.55
C ILE A 224 45.50 35.17 -21.34
N ALA A 225 45.50 33.84 -21.06
CA ALA A 225 46.72 33.10 -20.82
C ALA A 225 47.52 32.77 -22.08
N GLN A 226 46.84 32.67 -23.25
CA GLN A 226 47.49 32.25 -24.53
C GLN A 226 47.75 33.40 -25.51
N GLU A 227 46.98 34.47 -25.48
CA GLU A 227 47.11 35.59 -26.39
C GLU A 227 47.83 36.78 -25.73
N ASN A 228 49.17 36.72 -25.63
CA ASN A 228 50.07 37.82 -25.26
C ASN A 228 49.61 38.73 -24.11
N GLY A 229 48.72 38.29 -23.25
CA GLY A 229 48.26 39.01 -22.05
C GLY A 229 47.42 40.24 -22.34
N ASP A 230 46.49 40.19 -23.28
CA ASP A 230 45.55 41.29 -23.54
C ASP A 230 44.62 41.51 -22.33
N LEU A 231 44.97 42.50 -21.51
CA LEU A 231 44.22 42.87 -20.31
C LEU A 231 42.97 43.70 -20.62
N THR A 232 42.62 43.95 -21.90
CA THR A 232 41.40 44.66 -22.28
C THR A 232 40.17 43.76 -22.36
N VAL A 233 40.38 42.45 -22.42
CA VAL A 233 39.30 41.44 -22.49
C VAL A 233 38.53 41.44 -21.17
N ARG A 234 37.18 41.50 -21.28
CA ARG A 234 36.27 41.36 -20.16
C ARG A 234 35.39 40.13 -20.36
N ILE A 235 35.12 39.42 -19.26
CA ILE A 235 34.18 38.29 -19.26
C ILE A 235 32.78 38.89 -19.21
N GLU A 236 31.97 38.54 -20.19
CA GLU A 236 30.55 38.84 -20.16
C GLU A 236 29.78 37.67 -19.60
N THR A 237 28.96 37.90 -18.59
CA THR A 237 28.08 36.88 -18.02
C THR A 237 26.67 37.45 -17.88
N LYS A 238 25.68 36.56 -18.10
CA LYS A 238 24.27 36.86 -17.86
C LYS A 238 23.81 36.28 -16.49
N SER A 239 24.72 35.69 -15.74
CA SER A 239 24.44 35.11 -14.42
C SER A 239 24.46 36.20 -13.35
N GLU A 240 23.43 36.20 -12.50
CA GLU A 240 23.32 37.09 -11.34
C GLU A 240 23.61 36.33 -10.03
N ASP A 241 24.20 35.13 -10.12
CA ASP A 241 24.59 34.27 -9.01
C ASP A 241 26.10 34.40 -8.68
N GLU A 242 26.65 33.45 -7.93
CA GLU A 242 28.03 33.42 -7.50
C GLU A 242 29.03 33.45 -8.68
N ILE A 243 28.60 32.96 -9.86
CA ILE A 243 29.41 33.07 -11.09
C ILE A 243 29.39 34.50 -11.60
N GLY A 244 28.25 35.18 -11.53
CA GLY A 244 28.15 36.61 -11.85
C GLY A 244 29.03 37.44 -10.94
N GLU A 245 29.03 37.15 -9.65
CA GLU A 245 29.89 37.79 -8.65
C GLU A 245 31.38 37.54 -8.93
N LEU A 246 31.74 36.26 -9.23
CA LEU A 246 33.10 35.89 -9.63
C LEU A 246 33.54 36.67 -10.86
N VAL A 247 32.70 36.78 -11.90
CA VAL A 247 32.98 37.53 -13.11
C VAL A 247 33.13 39.04 -12.82
N TYR A 248 32.25 39.59 -11.96
CA TYR A 248 32.36 40.96 -11.51
C TYR A 248 33.71 41.23 -10.83
N TRP A 249 34.07 40.43 -9.85
CA TRP A 249 35.34 40.60 -9.14
C TRP A 249 36.53 40.31 -10.06
N PHE A 250 36.40 39.36 -10.99
CA PHE A 250 37.41 39.13 -12.00
C PHE A 250 37.61 40.36 -12.91
N ASN A 251 36.50 40.94 -13.42
CA ASN A 251 36.58 42.15 -14.26
C ASN A 251 37.15 43.33 -13.45
N GLN A 252 36.78 43.51 -12.20
CA GLN A 252 37.37 44.50 -11.29
C GLN A 252 38.85 44.21 -11.07
N PHE A 253 39.22 42.96 -10.95
CA PHE A 253 40.62 42.55 -10.86
C PHE A 253 41.37 42.92 -12.14
N MET A 254 40.77 42.67 -13.31
CA MET A 254 41.36 43.03 -14.60
C MET A 254 41.49 44.56 -14.78
N ASP A 255 40.51 45.35 -14.34
CA ASP A 255 40.58 46.80 -14.32
C ASP A 255 41.74 47.28 -13.44
N LYS A 256 41.86 46.69 -12.27
CA LYS A 256 42.95 47.01 -11.34
C LYS A 256 44.31 46.61 -11.88
N LEU A 257 44.37 45.43 -12.55
CA LEU A 257 45.57 44.92 -13.18
C LEU A 257 46.01 45.79 -14.36
N GLN A 258 45.05 46.23 -15.17
CA GLN A 258 45.31 47.17 -16.29
C GLN A 258 45.80 48.53 -15.77
N GLY A 259 45.28 49.01 -14.64
CA GLY A 259 45.78 50.19 -13.93
C GLY A 259 47.21 50.00 -13.46
N VAL A 260 47.50 48.90 -12.81
CA VAL A 260 48.85 48.58 -12.30
C VAL A 260 49.85 48.45 -13.43
N VAL A 261 49.47 47.79 -14.55
CA VAL A 261 50.33 47.68 -15.71
C VAL A 261 50.64 49.04 -16.33
N ARG A 262 49.59 49.90 -16.39
CA ARG A 262 49.77 51.27 -16.87
C ARG A 262 50.71 52.06 -15.94
N ASP A 263 50.53 51.97 -14.64
CA ASP A 263 51.37 52.63 -13.64
C ASP A 263 52.81 52.12 -13.69
N VAL A 264 53.01 50.81 -13.99
CA VAL A 264 54.31 50.21 -14.16
C VAL A 264 54.96 50.65 -15.47
N VAL A 265 54.18 50.78 -16.58
CA VAL A 265 54.68 51.31 -17.83
C VAL A 265 55.04 52.81 -17.66
N GLU A 266 54.23 53.56 -16.91
CA GLU A 266 54.53 54.96 -16.60
C GLU A 266 55.69 55.13 -15.61
N ALA A 267 55.83 54.17 -14.70
CA ALA A 267 56.89 54.15 -13.69
C ALA A 267 58.22 53.49 -14.18
N SER A 268 58.30 53.15 -15.44
CA SER A 268 59.36 52.29 -16.03
C SER A 268 60.78 52.89 -16.07
N LEU A 269 61.19 53.51 -15.02
CA LEU A 269 62.55 53.79 -14.65
C LEU A 269 62.75 53.40 -13.19
N PRO A 270 63.09 52.19 -12.80
CA PRO A 270 64.13 51.32 -13.19
C PRO A 270 63.74 49.84 -13.44
N LEU A 271 64.21 49.27 -14.50
CA LEU A 271 63.99 47.91 -15.01
C LEU A 271 64.20 46.77 -13.98
N SER A 272 65.04 47.01 -13.00
CA SER A 272 65.43 45.95 -12.06
C SER A 272 64.34 45.58 -11.05
N ASN A 273 63.55 46.54 -10.58
CA ASN A 273 62.45 46.27 -9.64
C ASN A 273 61.20 45.69 -10.35
N LEU A 274 61.07 45.95 -11.65
CA LEU A 274 59.98 45.45 -12.47
C LEU A 274 60.00 43.93 -12.62
N ALA A 275 61.21 43.38 -12.89
CA ALA A 275 61.37 41.93 -13.05
C ALA A 275 61.09 41.13 -11.74
N GLN A 276 61.35 41.77 -10.60
CA GLN A 276 61.14 41.17 -9.27
C GLN A 276 59.65 41.21 -8.93
N ASN A 277 58.92 42.27 -9.24
CA ASN A 277 57.49 42.40 -9.04
C ASN A 277 56.68 41.44 -9.96
N LEU A 278 57.11 41.29 -11.22
CA LEU A 278 56.51 40.37 -12.16
C LEU A 278 56.60 38.89 -11.65
N ARG A 279 57.72 38.54 -11.02
CA ARG A 279 57.88 37.22 -10.41
C ARG A 279 56.85 36.96 -9.29
N GLY A 280 56.63 37.94 -8.43
CA GLY A 280 55.66 37.84 -7.35
C GLY A 280 54.21 37.64 -7.83
N VAL A 281 53.81 38.37 -8.85
CA VAL A 281 52.44 38.28 -9.45
C VAL A 281 52.26 36.91 -10.11
N THR A 282 53.30 36.36 -10.74
CA THR A 282 53.21 35.03 -11.38
C THR A 282 53.04 33.90 -10.33
N GLU A 283 53.74 34.01 -9.20
CA GLU A 283 53.63 33.04 -8.11
C GLU A 283 52.25 33.08 -7.44
N GLU A 284 51.63 34.23 -7.30
CA GLU A 284 50.31 34.41 -6.73
C GLU A 284 49.22 33.91 -7.68
N THR A 285 49.36 34.15 -8.97
CA THR A 285 48.49 33.61 -10.01
C THR A 285 48.53 32.07 -10.03
N GLN A 286 49.72 31.50 -9.92
CA GLN A 286 49.93 30.05 -9.84
C GLN A 286 49.28 29.45 -8.58
N ARG A 287 49.35 30.15 -7.45
CA ARG A 287 48.63 29.75 -6.23
C ARG A 287 47.12 29.77 -6.42
N THR A 288 46.61 30.81 -7.06
CA THR A 288 45.20 30.97 -7.33
C THR A 288 44.67 29.86 -8.24
N ILE A 289 45.44 29.49 -9.27
CA ILE A 289 45.13 28.38 -10.16
C ILE A 289 45.07 27.05 -9.38
N ASN A 290 46.07 26.82 -8.49
CA ASN A 290 46.08 25.61 -7.67
C ASN A 290 44.86 25.51 -6.72
N VAL A 291 44.48 26.63 -6.12
CA VAL A 291 43.26 26.69 -5.28
C VAL A 291 42.01 26.46 -6.11
N GLN A 292 41.95 27.01 -7.32
CA GLN A 292 40.79 26.82 -8.22
C GLN A 292 40.71 25.36 -8.73
N GLN A 293 41.84 24.73 -8.99
CA GLN A 293 41.95 23.31 -9.37
C GLN A 293 41.51 22.41 -8.22
N GLN A 294 41.86 22.75 -6.98
CA GLN A 294 41.36 22.06 -5.80
C GLN A 294 39.86 22.21 -5.63
N SER A 295 39.30 23.40 -5.85
CA SER A 295 37.87 23.65 -5.77
C SER A 295 37.08 22.92 -6.86
N ALA A 296 37.64 22.86 -8.09
CA ALA A 296 37.03 22.07 -9.17
C ALA A 296 37.03 20.56 -8.87
N THR A 297 38.12 20.06 -8.24
CA THR A 297 38.18 18.67 -7.81
C THR A 297 37.12 18.36 -6.74
N ASN A 298 36.96 19.26 -5.79
CA ASN A 298 35.92 19.10 -4.75
C ASN A 298 34.50 19.14 -5.32
N ALA A 299 34.26 20.04 -6.30
CA ALA A 299 32.96 20.10 -6.98
C ALA A 299 32.65 18.81 -7.75
N LYS A 300 33.65 18.26 -8.46
CA LYS A 300 33.53 16.97 -9.14
C LYS A 300 33.17 15.86 -8.15
N SER A 301 33.90 15.78 -7.02
CA SER A 301 33.61 14.76 -6.00
C SER A 301 32.19 14.86 -5.42
N ALA A 302 31.67 16.08 -5.27
CA ALA A 302 30.29 16.29 -4.83
C ALA A 302 29.26 15.81 -5.86
N VAL A 303 29.53 16.04 -7.16
CA VAL A 303 28.69 15.57 -8.24
C VAL A 303 28.70 14.02 -8.33
N ASP A 304 29.87 13.41 -8.20
CA ASP A 304 30.00 11.96 -8.20
C ASP A 304 29.23 11.33 -7.01
N THR A 305 29.30 11.95 -5.83
CA THR A 305 28.54 11.51 -4.65
C THR A 305 27.03 11.65 -4.86
N MET A 306 26.60 12.74 -5.50
CA MET A 306 25.19 12.97 -5.81
C MET A 306 24.66 11.95 -6.82
N SER A 307 25.45 11.63 -7.85
CA SER A 307 25.11 10.57 -8.82
C SER A 307 24.93 9.21 -8.13
N GLY A 308 25.84 8.85 -7.25
CA GLY A 308 25.71 7.62 -6.46
C GLY A 308 24.49 7.60 -5.54
N SER A 309 24.11 8.76 -5.02
CA SER A 309 22.90 8.87 -4.20
C SER A 309 21.61 8.68 -5.02
N VAL A 310 21.58 9.22 -6.24
CA VAL A 310 20.47 9.04 -7.19
C VAL A 310 20.32 7.58 -7.60
N ASP A 311 21.44 6.91 -7.89
CA ASP A 311 21.44 5.47 -8.19
C ASP A 311 20.95 4.64 -6.99
N GLY A 312 21.34 5.03 -5.78
CA GLY A 312 20.85 4.39 -4.55
C GLY A 312 19.35 4.54 -4.35
N VAL A 313 18.80 5.71 -4.65
CA VAL A 313 17.33 5.95 -4.59
C VAL A 313 16.60 5.14 -5.66
N ALA A 314 17.15 5.09 -6.89
CA ALA A 314 16.56 4.29 -7.97
C ALA A 314 16.58 2.79 -7.62
N HIS A 315 17.68 2.30 -7.05
CA HIS A 315 17.78 0.92 -6.60
C HIS A 315 16.78 0.59 -5.49
N SER A 316 16.66 1.50 -4.50
CA SER A 316 15.69 1.33 -3.40
C SER A 316 14.23 1.33 -3.89
N ALA A 317 13.92 2.17 -4.87
CA ALA A 317 12.59 2.19 -5.49
C ALA A 317 12.30 0.89 -6.27
N ALA A 318 13.29 0.38 -7.01
CA ALA A 318 13.17 -0.89 -7.71
C ALA A 318 13.00 -2.07 -6.73
N GLN A 319 13.74 -2.05 -5.61
CA GLN A 319 13.60 -3.06 -4.56
C GLN A 319 12.21 -3.02 -3.92
N ALA A 320 11.71 -1.83 -3.57
CA ALA A 320 10.37 -1.67 -3.01
C ALA A 320 9.26 -2.17 -3.97
N ALA A 321 9.44 -1.95 -5.27
CA ALA A 321 8.54 -2.49 -6.29
C ALA A 321 8.61 -4.04 -6.36
N SER A 322 9.82 -4.60 -6.21
CA SER A 322 10.01 -6.07 -6.14
C SER A 322 9.34 -6.67 -4.92
N ASP A 323 9.56 -6.06 -3.75
CA ASP A 323 8.99 -6.54 -2.48
C ASP A 323 7.45 -6.46 -2.50
N ALA A 324 6.88 -5.40 -3.12
CA ALA A 324 5.43 -5.26 -3.31
C ALA A 324 4.86 -6.35 -4.24
N ASN A 325 5.58 -6.71 -5.29
CA ASN A 325 5.20 -7.81 -6.17
C ASN A 325 5.25 -9.18 -5.47
N GLU A 326 6.28 -9.40 -4.65
CA GLU A 326 6.42 -10.63 -3.86
C GLU A 326 5.27 -10.76 -2.84
N ALA A 327 4.95 -9.67 -2.14
CA ALA A 327 3.81 -9.62 -1.23
C ALA A 327 2.48 -9.89 -1.94
N THR A 328 2.30 -9.36 -3.15
CA THR A 328 1.10 -9.60 -3.97
C THR A 328 1.00 -11.07 -4.40
N SER A 329 2.15 -11.66 -4.76
CA SER A 329 2.24 -13.08 -5.13
C SER A 329 1.88 -13.97 -3.94
N ALA A 330 2.47 -13.72 -2.78
CA ALA A 330 2.19 -14.46 -1.55
C ALA A 330 0.71 -14.36 -1.11
N ALA A 331 0.12 -13.17 -1.25
CA ALA A 331 -1.31 -12.97 -0.98
C ALA A 331 -2.21 -13.75 -1.97
N SER A 332 -1.78 -13.84 -3.24
CA SER A 332 -2.49 -14.66 -4.25
C SER A 332 -2.42 -16.14 -3.94
N GLU A 333 -1.25 -16.63 -3.55
CA GLU A 333 -1.04 -18.03 -3.15
C GLU A 333 -1.83 -18.38 -1.89
N GLY A 334 -1.82 -17.50 -0.89
CA GLY A 334 -2.65 -17.65 0.30
C GLY A 334 -4.14 -17.78 -0.02
N ARG A 335 -4.64 -16.98 -0.95
CA ARG A 335 -6.03 -17.06 -1.43
C ARG A 335 -6.33 -18.41 -2.09
N GLN A 336 -5.38 -18.92 -2.88
CA GLN A 336 -5.52 -20.21 -3.53
C GLN A 336 -5.59 -21.37 -2.51
N ILE A 337 -4.73 -21.30 -1.47
CA ILE A 337 -4.74 -22.27 -0.37
C ILE A 337 -6.08 -22.24 0.39
N VAL A 338 -6.58 -21.03 0.70
CA VAL A 338 -7.90 -20.87 1.34
C VAL A 338 -9.01 -21.47 0.48
N GLN A 339 -9.00 -21.18 -0.83
CA GLN A 339 -9.98 -21.74 -1.75
C GLN A 339 -9.91 -23.26 -1.82
N GLN A 340 -8.71 -23.83 -1.84
CA GLN A 340 -8.49 -25.27 -1.81
C GLN A 340 -8.98 -25.89 -0.51
N THR A 341 -8.75 -25.22 0.61
CA THR A 341 -9.22 -25.66 1.93
C THR A 341 -10.75 -25.68 1.99
N VAL A 342 -11.41 -24.63 1.49
CA VAL A 342 -12.87 -24.58 1.39
C VAL A 342 -13.40 -25.73 0.54
N THR A 343 -12.78 -25.98 -0.61
CA THR A 343 -13.17 -27.09 -1.48
C THR A 343 -12.99 -28.46 -0.78
N SER A 344 -11.88 -28.62 -0.05
CA SER A 344 -11.61 -29.86 0.70
C SER A 344 -12.62 -30.07 1.83
N ILE A 345 -13.02 -29.00 2.53
CA ILE A 345 -14.06 -29.06 3.56
C ILE A 345 -15.41 -29.44 2.96
N GLN A 346 -15.75 -28.87 1.79
CA GLN A 346 -16.97 -29.23 1.07
C GLN A 346 -16.98 -30.72 0.67
N GLN A 347 -15.83 -31.19 0.18
CA GLN A 347 -15.66 -32.59 -0.19
C GLN A 347 -15.74 -33.53 1.03
N LEU A 348 -15.16 -33.12 2.16
CA LEU A 348 -15.25 -33.86 3.42
C LEU A 348 -16.70 -33.93 3.90
N ALA A 349 -17.45 -32.82 3.81
CA ALA A 349 -18.86 -32.78 4.18
C ALA A 349 -19.71 -33.71 3.29
N GLU A 350 -19.40 -33.80 2.00
CA GLU A 350 -20.07 -34.74 1.08
C GLU A 350 -19.70 -36.18 1.39
N ASN A 351 -18.43 -36.48 1.65
CA ASN A 351 -18.01 -37.83 2.06
C ASN A 351 -18.63 -38.28 3.37
N VAL A 352 -18.80 -37.38 4.34
CA VAL A 352 -19.49 -37.64 5.61
C VAL A 352 -20.96 -37.93 5.33
N ARG A 353 -21.59 -37.21 4.42
CA ARG A 353 -23.00 -37.45 4.05
C ARG A 353 -23.17 -38.78 3.32
N GLU A 354 -22.25 -39.10 2.41
CA GLU A 354 -22.23 -40.39 1.71
C GLU A 354 -22.04 -41.57 2.69
N THR A 355 -21.13 -41.38 3.67
CA THR A 355 -20.91 -42.34 4.74
C THR A 355 -22.14 -42.54 5.62
N ALA A 356 -22.83 -41.45 5.95
CA ALA A 356 -24.09 -41.50 6.72
C ALA A 356 -25.18 -42.25 5.94
N ASP A 357 -25.25 -42.03 4.61
CA ASP A 357 -26.20 -42.72 3.74
C ASP A 357 -25.91 -44.26 3.66
N VAL A 358 -24.61 -44.61 3.62
CA VAL A 358 -24.17 -46.02 3.67
C VAL A 358 -24.54 -46.65 5.02
N ILE A 359 -24.31 -45.95 6.13
CA ILE A 359 -24.70 -46.42 7.48
C ILE A 359 -26.22 -46.61 7.57
N ALA A 360 -27.01 -45.68 7.06
CA ALA A 360 -28.46 -45.78 7.06
C ALA A 360 -28.95 -46.98 6.21
N ARG A 361 -28.28 -47.27 5.12
CA ARG A 361 -28.56 -48.46 4.30
C ARG A 361 -28.19 -49.75 5.01
N LEU A 362 -27.03 -49.81 5.67
CA LEU A 362 -26.62 -50.94 6.49
C LEU A 362 -27.58 -51.21 7.66
N GLU A 363 -28.07 -50.15 8.31
CA GLU A 363 -29.09 -50.26 9.38
C GLU A 363 -30.42 -50.80 8.84
N SER A 364 -30.83 -50.30 7.66
CA SER A 364 -32.02 -50.81 6.95
C SER A 364 -31.89 -52.29 6.57
N ASP A 365 -30.70 -52.71 6.11
CA ASP A 365 -30.46 -54.09 5.71
C ASP A 365 -30.26 -55.03 6.93
N SER A 366 -29.69 -54.53 8.01
CA SER A 366 -29.58 -55.25 9.27
C SER A 366 -30.94 -55.53 9.93
N ASN A 367 -31.94 -54.68 9.70
CA ASN A 367 -33.32 -54.87 10.20
C ASN A 367 -34.16 -55.78 9.30
N LYS A 368 -33.64 -56.28 8.19
CA LYS A 368 -34.30 -57.21 7.25
C LYS A 368 -33.87 -58.67 7.46
N VAL A 369 -32.89 -58.91 8.35
CA VAL A 369 -32.48 -60.22 8.80
C VAL A 369 -33.09 -60.53 10.18
#